data_8a7c1711f51a215f7c2f5317499bc53f
#
_entry.id   8a7c1711f51a215f7c2f5317499bc53f
#
_cell.length_a   1.000
_cell.length_b   1.000
_cell.length_c   1.000
_cell.angle_alpha   90.00
_cell.angle_beta   90.00
_cell.angle_gamma   90.00
#
_symmetry.space_group_name_H-M   'P 1'
#
loop_
_entity.id
_entity.type
_entity.pdbx_description
1 polymer ?
#
loop_
_entity_poly.entity_id
_entity_poly.type
_entity_poly.pdbx_seq_one_letter_code
_entity_poly.pdbx_strand_id
1 'polypeptide(L)'
;MADMSSLMPWKGADFIGEALRTFLFSRGSADADLAGSRDTLEYRSRALYQNAPLAGAAVDTKVINVVGTGLSCRPNPKTELLKASPEKIKEFSEKARGLFELWAASKDCDAERDKNFYQMQELVLKTKAICGDCFALRCWHKVPSSAFGLCYKLLEGNRCRNPFGKTDTRKLAMGVENDENSAHIAYYFTKYPNFDVGGWDAYQESVRVATYDAFGIRNVVHVYKADRPNQRRGVPWLAPVIPFIKNQERFQEAVLIKAIVQSLYTVFVKTKSSSTPSNYTGNVQGNNRVTPEAGEKAAVELKSANVVELGENEEIELAESKNPNSDYRNYMEETTTEIASRLNMSSEQVLKFFKGSYNSVRAAIQESKKMFDIERANLAIDMCQPMYEALVHECVMLGVLDCPGYDDPLQRMAWLNCDWIGDAPVMLDPLKETTALKMQVDEHFKTRSQAVLETNGGEYRKNVEDLAEEARWREENGVAEPGAVNRSVSVSEAKQIIDETEDDPEAAEK
;
A
#
# COMPACT_ATOMS: atom_id res chain seq x y z
N MET A 1 -50.61 -14.24 -14.51
CA MET A 1 -49.84 -13.24 -13.77
C MET A 1 -48.94 -12.55 -14.78
N ALA A 2 -49.19 -11.27 -15.05
CA ALA A 2 -48.35 -10.51 -15.97
C ALA A 2 -46.93 -10.46 -15.35
N ASP A 3 -45.95 -10.74 -16.16
CA ASP A 3 -44.55 -10.72 -15.76
C ASP A 3 -44.16 -9.27 -15.38
N MET A 4 -44.14 -8.98 -14.08
CA MET A 4 -43.78 -7.65 -13.57
C MET A 4 -42.28 -7.34 -13.79
N SER A 5 -41.46 -8.28 -14.28
CA SER A 5 -40.08 -8.05 -14.65
C SER A 5 -39.91 -7.09 -15.83
N SER A 6 -40.96 -6.87 -16.59
CA SER A 6 -40.97 -5.93 -17.73
C SER A 6 -41.17 -4.46 -17.35
N LEU A 7 -41.45 -4.15 -16.08
CA LEU A 7 -41.75 -2.77 -15.62
C LEU A 7 -40.49 -1.96 -15.28
N MET A 8 -39.35 -2.62 -15.07
CA MET A 8 -38.08 -1.94 -14.77
C MET A 8 -37.19 -1.95 -16.02
N PRO A 9 -36.96 -0.79 -16.66
CA PRO A 9 -36.09 -0.71 -17.86
C PRO A 9 -34.66 -1.16 -17.58
N TRP A 10 -34.22 -1.12 -16.31
CA TRP A 10 -32.93 -1.58 -15.87
C TRP A 10 -33.06 -2.84 -15.00
N LYS A 11 -32.62 -3.99 -15.50
CA LYS A 11 -32.68 -5.28 -14.78
C LYS A 11 -31.95 -5.24 -13.43
N GLY A 12 -30.88 -4.44 -13.29
CA GLY A 12 -30.17 -4.25 -12.03
C GLY A 12 -30.98 -3.51 -10.94
N ALA A 13 -32.12 -2.90 -11.28
CA ALA A 13 -33.02 -2.26 -10.33
C ALA A 13 -34.22 -3.16 -9.95
N ASP A 14 -34.23 -4.40 -10.39
CA ASP A 14 -35.30 -5.37 -10.11
C ASP A 14 -35.21 -5.83 -8.64
N PHE A 15 -36.34 -5.80 -7.92
CA PHE A 15 -36.50 -6.28 -6.55
C PHE A 15 -37.11 -7.68 -6.46
N ILE A 16 -37.51 -8.27 -7.58
CA ILE A 16 -38.30 -9.53 -7.62
C ILE A 16 -37.40 -10.69 -7.99
N GLY A 17 -36.37 -10.46 -8.82
CA GLY A 17 -35.42 -11.47 -9.25
C GLY A 17 -34.74 -12.19 -8.08
N GLU A 18 -34.60 -13.51 -8.14
CA GLU A 18 -34.05 -14.34 -7.05
C GLU A 18 -32.68 -13.85 -6.58
N ALA A 19 -31.80 -13.47 -7.50
CA ALA A 19 -30.46 -12.99 -7.19
C ALA A 19 -30.43 -11.59 -6.52
N LEU A 20 -31.42 -10.74 -6.78
CA LEU A 20 -31.44 -9.34 -6.28
C LEU A 20 -32.40 -9.14 -5.11
N ARG A 21 -33.32 -10.07 -4.86
CA ARG A 21 -34.31 -9.95 -3.78
C ARG A 21 -33.68 -9.79 -2.38
N THR A 22 -32.53 -10.42 -2.16
CA THR A 22 -31.80 -10.34 -0.89
C THR A 22 -30.66 -9.33 -0.91
N PHE A 23 -30.48 -8.60 -2.03
CA PHE A 23 -29.42 -7.60 -2.15
C PHE A 23 -29.84 -6.30 -1.44
N LEU A 24 -29.40 -6.18 -0.19
CA LEU A 24 -29.62 -4.99 0.61
C LEU A 24 -28.61 -3.90 0.21
N PHE A 25 -29.11 -2.67 0.07
CA PHE A 25 -28.27 -1.52 -0.28
C PHE A 25 -28.60 -0.32 0.62
N SER A 26 -27.59 0.52 0.88
CA SER A 26 -27.77 1.80 1.58
C SER A 26 -28.11 2.91 0.60
N ARG A 27 -28.93 3.87 1.04
CA ARG A 27 -29.23 5.13 0.32
C ARG A 27 -28.56 6.33 1.00
N GLY A 28 -27.60 6.07 1.90
CA GLY A 28 -26.93 7.10 2.66
C GLY A 28 -25.95 7.93 1.84
N SER A 29 -25.55 9.07 2.39
CA SER A 29 -24.38 9.80 1.92
C SER A 29 -23.10 8.97 2.18
N ALA A 30 -21.96 9.34 1.57
CA ALA A 30 -20.71 8.67 1.80
C ALA A 30 -20.35 8.58 3.29
N ASP A 31 -20.56 9.66 4.03
CA ASP A 31 -20.31 9.70 5.47
C ASP A 31 -21.29 8.84 6.26
N ALA A 32 -22.59 8.81 5.88
CA ALA A 32 -23.59 7.99 6.58
C ALA A 32 -23.32 6.49 6.40
N ASP A 33 -22.87 6.07 5.22
CA ASP A 33 -22.50 4.67 4.98
C ASP A 33 -21.26 4.26 5.74
N LEU A 34 -20.32 5.18 5.95
CA LEU A 34 -19.03 4.92 6.59
C LEU A 34 -19.09 5.04 8.13
N ALA A 35 -19.82 6.01 8.67
CA ALA A 35 -19.77 6.38 10.08
C ALA A 35 -20.01 5.20 11.04
N GLY A 36 -20.99 4.33 10.74
CA GLY A 36 -21.32 3.17 11.57
C GLY A 36 -20.35 1.99 11.46
N SER A 37 -19.55 1.93 10.39
CA SER A 37 -18.70 0.77 10.06
C SER A 37 -17.22 1.07 10.16
N ARG A 38 -16.83 2.33 10.11
CA ARG A 38 -15.44 2.77 9.97
C ARG A 38 -14.49 2.16 11.00
N ASP A 39 -14.83 2.28 12.27
CA ASP A 39 -13.97 1.78 13.35
C ASP A 39 -13.79 0.26 13.25
N THR A 40 -14.88 -0.46 12.94
CA THR A 40 -14.81 -1.92 12.74
C THR A 40 -13.92 -2.29 11.56
N LEU A 41 -14.02 -1.57 10.44
CA LEU A 41 -13.20 -1.79 9.26
C LEU A 41 -11.72 -1.50 9.55
N GLU A 42 -11.42 -0.40 10.26
CA GLU A 42 -10.06 -0.04 10.66
C GLU A 42 -9.42 -1.12 11.55
N TYR A 43 -10.11 -1.55 12.62
CA TYR A 43 -9.57 -2.57 13.52
C TYR A 43 -9.42 -3.94 12.87
N ARG A 44 -10.38 -4.35 12.01
CA ARG A 44 -10.27 -5.59 11.24
C ARG A 44 -9.13 -5.54 10.22
N SER A 45 -8.96 -4.43 9.53
CA SER A 45 -7.87 -4.21 8.58
C SER A 45 -6.51 -4.29 9.27
N ARG A 46 -6.38 -3.64 10.43
CA ARG A 46 -5.17 -3.70 11.26
C ARG A 46 -4.86 -5.14 11.71
N ALA A 47 -5.87 -5.85 12.22
CA ALA A 47 -5.72 -7.24 12.63
C ALA A 47 -5.29 -8.15 11.47
N LEU A 48 -5.83 -7.94 10.27
CA LEU A 48 -5.41 -8.69 9.07
C LEU A 48 -3.98 -8.35 8.65
N TYR A 49 -3.61 -7.07 8.65
CA TYR A 49 -2.23 -6.68 8.35
C TYR A 49 -1.22 -7.35 9.28
N GLN A 50 -1.55 -7.44 10.57
CA GLN A 50 -0.67 -8.04 11.59
C GLN A 50 -0.61 -9.56 11.54
N ASN A 51 -1.71 -10.24 11.20
CA ASN A 51 -1.85 -11.68 11.41
C ASN A 51 -2.03 -12.49 10.11
N ALA A 52 -2.46 -11.87 9.01
CA ALA A 52 -2.67 -12.54 7.72
C ALA A 52 -1.49 -12.27 6.77
N PRO A 53 -0.64 -13.27 6.47
CA PRO A 53 0.56 -13.07 5.63
C PRO A 53 0.25 -12.45 4.27
N LEU A 54 -0.86 -12.85 3.64
CA LEU A 54 -1.27 -12.32 2.33
C LEU A 54 -1.61 -10.82 2.41
N ALA A 55 -2.34 -10.40 3.47
CA ALA A 55 -2.71 -9.00 3.66
C ALA A 55 -1.48 -8.13 3.93
N GLY A 56 -0.56 -8.58 4.78
CA GLY A 56 0.70 -7.91 5.04
C GLY A 56 1.55 -7.77 3.78
N ALA A 57 1.74 -8.88 3.05
CA ALA A 57 2.50 -8.88 1.80
C ALA A 57 1.92 -7.92 0.75
N ALA A 58 0.58 -7.87 0.60
CA ALA A 58 -0.08 -6.99 -0.35
C ALA A 58 0.13 -5.50 0.00
N VAL A 59 -0.07 -5.14 1.27
CA VAL A 59 0.13 -3.75 1.73
C VAL A 59 1.59 -3.34 1.58
N ASP A 60 2.53 -4.13 2.10
CA ASP A 60 3.96 -3.80 2.05
C ASP A 60 4.49 -3.74 0.62
N THR A 61 4.08 -4.66 -0.26
CA THR A 61 4.47 -4.63 -1.67
C THR A 61 4.01 -3.33 -2.34
N LYS A 62 2.77 -2.91 -2.10
CA LYS A 62 2.25 -1.66 -2.67
C LYS A 62 2.96 -0.44 -2.10
N VAL A 63 3.18 -0.38 -0.80
CA VAL A 63 3.89 0.73 -0.14
C VAL A 63 5.31 0.88 -0.69
N ILE A 64 6.06 -0.23 -0.81
CA ILE A 64 7.42 -0.24 -1.35
C ILE A 64 7.45 0.25 -2.80
N ASN A 65 6.51 -0.18 -3.65
CA ASN A 65 6.48 0.25 -5.06
C ASN A 65 6.03 1.70 -5.25
N VAL A 66 5.27 2.26 -4.31
CA VAL A 66 4.82 3.67 -4.36
C VAL A 66 5.89 4.60 -3.82
N VAL A 67 6.42 4.33 -2.64
CA VAL A 67 7.35 5.22 -1.93
C VAL A 67 8.81 4.91 -2.28
N GLY A 68 9.18 3.64 -2.33
CA GLY A 68 10.56 3.22 -2.52
C GLY A 68 11.46 3.77 -1.42
N THR A 69 12.56 4.42 -1.80
CA THR A 69 13.50 5.09 -0.88
C THR A 69 12.98 6.45 -0.38
N GLY A 70 11.85 6.90 -0.89
CA GLY A 70 11.21 8.18 -0.58
C GLY A 70 11.19 9.15 -1.76
N LEU A 71 10.17 10.00 -1.78
CA LEU A 71 10.05 11.04 -2.81
C LEU A 71 10.97 12.21 -2.48
N SER A 72 11.85 12.54 -3.42
CA SER A 72 12.75 13.69 -3.32
C SER A 72 12.11 14.96 -3.90
N CYS A 73 12.48 16.11 -3.31
CA CYS A 73 12.00 17.42 -3.68
C CYS A 73 12.86 18.01 -4.80
N ARG A 74 12.22 18.52 -5.84
CA ARG A 74 12.84 19.32 -6.88
C ARG A 74 12.08 20.63 -7.05
N PRO A 75 12.52 21.74 -6.40
CA PRO A 75 11.89 23.02 -6.56
C PRO A 75 11.87 23.44 -8.04
N ASN A 76 10.69 23.77 -8.52
CA ASN A 76 10.47 24.18 -9.92
C ASN A 76 9.55 25.41 -9.97
N PRO A 77 10.03 26.60 -9.52
CA PRO A 77 9.26 27.82 -9.54
C PRO A 77 8.76 28.16 -10.93
N LYS A 78 7.54 28.69 -11.03
CA LYS A 78 6.93 29.10 -12.31
C LYS A 78 7.49 30.44 -12.75
N THR A 79 8.61 30.41 -13.50
CA THR A 79 9.38 31.60 -13.90
C THR A 79 8.55 32.66 -14.61
N GLU A 80 7.53 32.24 -15.38
CA GLU A 80 6.66 33.11 -16.16
C GLU A 80 5.76 34.03 -15.29
N LEU A 81 5.50 33.60 -14.06
CA LEU A 81 4.65 34.33 -13.12
C LEU A 81 5.44 35.16 -12.10
N LEU A 82 6.76 34.94 -12.01
CA LEU A 82 7.61 35.56 -11.03
C LEU A 82 8.21 36.87 -11.54
N LYS A 83 8.18 37.91 -10.71
CA LYS A 83 8.84 39.19 -10.97
C LYS A 83 10.28 39.18 -10.44
N ALA A 84 11.03 38.11 -10.76
CA ALA A 84 12.41 37.93 -10.29
C ALA A 84 13.32 37.58 -11.49
N SER A 85 14.63 37.90 -11.37
CA SER A 85 15.59 37.51 -12.41
C SER A 85 15.81 36.01 -12.47
N PRO A 86 16.14 35.43 -13.63
CA PRO A 86 16.41 34.02 -13.77
C PRO A 86 17.50 33.51 -12.82
N GLU A 87 18.53 34.33 -12.54
CA GLU A 87 19.59 33.96 -11.60
C GLU A 87 19.06 33.80 -10.18
N LYS A 88 18.19 34.72 -9.70
CA LYS A 88 17.55 34.60 -8.39
C LYS A 88 16.65 33.39 -8.27
N ILE A 89 15.93 33.05 -9.34
CA ILE A 89 15.07 31.86 -9.35
C ILE A 89 15.93 30.60 -9.28
N LYS A 90 17.05 30.53 -9.98
CA LYS A 90 18.00 29.44 -9.90
C LYS A 90 18.59 29.30 -8.49
N GLU A 91 19.09 30.43 -7.92
CA GLU A 91 19.62 30.48 -6.58
C GLU A 91 18.60 30.02 -5.52
N PHE A 92 17.34 30.47 -5.63
CA PHE A 92 16.26 29.99 -4.79
C PHE A 92 16.10 28.47 -4.91
N SER A 93 16.02 27.93 -6.14
CA SER A 93 15.78 26.51 -6.36
C SER A 93 16.88 25.64 -5.75
N GLU A 94 18.14 26.03 -5.89
CA GLU A 94 19.30 25.34 -5.33
C GLU A 94 19.30 25.40 -3.80
N LYS A 95 19.08 26.59 -3.22
CA LYS A 95 19.03 26.78 -1.77
C LYS A 95 17.83 26.09 -1.13
N ALA A 96 16.63 26.22 -1.71
CA ALA A 96 15.43 25.60 -1.20
C ALA A 96 15.55 24.07 -1.21
N ARG A 97 16.14 23.51 -2.27
CA ARG A 97 16.45 22.08 -2.34
C ARG A 97 17.40 21.64 -1.24
N GLY A 98 18.53 22.33 -1.08
CA GLY A 98 19.52 21.97 -0.06
C GLY A 98 18.96 22.08 1.37
N LEU A 99 18.17 23.12 1.66
CA LEU A 99 17.51 23.28 2.96
C LEU A 99 16.48 22.17 3.22
N PHE A 100 15.71 21.81 2.19
CA PHE A 100 14.75 20.72 2.31
C PHE A 100 15.45 19.37 2.53
N GLU A 101 16.51 19.07 1.78
CA GLU A 101 17.29 17.83 1.93
C GLU A 101 17.89 17.71 3.34
N LEU A 102 18.43 18.80 3.90
CA LEU A 102 18.94 18.82 5.28
C LEU A 102 17.82 18.56 6.31
N TRP A 103 16.67 19.21 6.16
CA TRP A 103 15.52 19.00 7.04
C TRP A 103 14.95 17.59 6.89
N ALA A 104 14.80 17.11 5.67
CA ALA A 104 14.23 15.80 5.36
C ALA A 104 15.12 14.62 5.80
N ALA A 105 16.43 14.77 5.76
CA ALA A 105 17.37 13.76 6.23
C ALA A 105 17.46 13.71 7.76
N SER A 106 17.18 14.84 8.44
CA SER A 106 17.19 14.90 9.90
C SER A 106 15.95 14.23 10.49
N LYS A 107 16.10 13.61 11.67
CA LYS A 107 14.98 13.13 12.47
C LYS A 107 14.23 14.24 13.21
N ASP A 108 14.74 15.46 13.18
CA ASP A 108 14.09 16.63 13.81
C ASP A 108 12.82 17.06 13.05
N CYS A 109 12.61 16.59 11.82
CA CYS A 109 11.37 16.78 11.07
C CYS A 109 10.17 16.01 11.68
N ASP A 110 10.43 14.97 12.49
CA ASP A 110 9.46 14.20 13.24
C ASP A 110 9.36 14.73 14.68
N ALA A 111 8.15 15.00 15.17
CA ALA A 111 7.93 15.42 16.54
C ALA A 111 8.34 14.36 17.57
N GLU A 112 8.33 13.09 17.19
CA GLU A 112 8.81 11.95 18.01
C GLU A 112 10.32 11.74 17.87
N ARG A 113 10.97 12.38 16.88
CA ARG A 113 12.41 12.26 16.56
C ARG A 113 12.91 10.85 16.31
N ASP A 114 12.04 10.03 15.79
CA ASP A 114 12.34 8.64 15.47
C ASP A 114 12.63 8.44 13.98
N LYS A 115 11.94 9.19 13.12
CA LYS A 115 11.93 9.00 11.68
C LYS A 115 12.39 10.26 10.94
N ASN A 116 13.05 10.07 9.81
CA ASN A 116 13.27 11.14 8.86
C ASN A 116 12.05 11.29 7.91
N PHE A 117 12.04 12.33 7.08
CA PHE A 117 10.93 12.61 6.17
C PHE A 117 10.60 11.45 5.21
N TYR A 118 11.60 10.74 4.72
CA TYR A 118 11.41 9.62 3.79
C TYR A 118 10.76 8.42 4.47
N GLN A 119 11.16 8.12 5.70
CA GLN A 119 10.52 7.10 6.53
C GLN A 119 9.10 7.51 6.95
N MET A 120 8.86 8.80 7.15
CA MET A 120 7.50 9.31 7.41
C MET A 120 6.58 9.10 6.22
N GLN A 121 7.05 9.26 4.98
CA GLN A 121 6.26 8.98 3.77
C GLN A 121 5.80 7.51 3.72
N GLU A 122 6.71 6.57 4.00
CA GLU A 122 6.39 5.15 4.08
C GLU A 122 5.32 4.87 5.16
N LEU A 123 5.54 5.40 6.37
CA LEU A 123 4.64 5.19 7.49
C LEU A 123 3.25 5.80 7.23
N VAL A 124 3.18 7.00 6.65
CA VAL A 124 1.92 7.67 6.31
C VAL A 124 1.13 6.86 5.29
N LEU A 125 1.78 6.40 4.22
CA LEU A 125 1.12 5.58 3.21
C LEU A 125 0.67 4.23 3.77
N LYS A 126 1.48 3.59 4.59
CA LYS A 126 1.16 2.35 5.30
C LYS A 126 -0.04 2.54 6.24
N THR A 127 -0.05 3.61 7.02
CA THR A 127 -1.17 3.96 7.92
C THR A 127 -2.45 4.23 7.14
N LYS A 128 -2.38 5.01 6.05
CA LYS A 128 -3.51 5.20 5.11
C LYS A 128 -4.04 3.87 4.59
N ALA A 129 -3.17 2.95 4.21
CA ALA A 129 -3.55 1.63 3.69
C ALA A 129 -4.30 0.79 4.73
N ILE A 130 -3.85 0.81 5.98
CA ILE A 130 -4.37 -0.02 7.06
C ILE A 130 -5.59 0.62 7.73
N CYS A 131 -5.55 1.94 8.00
CA CYS A 131 -6.56 2.66 8.76
C CYS A 131 -7.56 3.42 7.88
N GLY A 132 -7.26 3.58 6.58
CA GLY A 132 -8.04 4.37 5.63
C GLY A 132 -7.54 5.81 5.50
N ASP A 133 -7.04 6.39 6.56
CA ASP A 133 -6.46 7.73 6.60
C ASP A 133 -5.29 7.84 7.60
N CYS A 134 -4.46 8.86 7.38
CA CYS A 134 -3.40 9.27 8.27
C CYS A 134 -3.39 10.79 8.38
N PHE A 135 -3.03 11.30 9.55
CA PHE A 135 -2.91 12.73 9.80
C PHE A 135 -1.48 13.08 10.19
N ALA A 136 -0.99 14.21 9.68
CA ALA A 136 0.24 14.83 10.17
C ALA A 136 -0.08 16.23 10.69
N LEU A 137 0.15 16.45 11.99
CA LEU A 137 -0.04 17.72 12.64
C LEU A 137 1.25 18.52 12.58
N ARG A 138 1.18 19.74 12.06
CA ARG A 138 2.30 20.68 12.09
C ARG A 138 2.56 21.10 13.54
N CYS A 139 3.77 20.89 13.99
CA CYS A 139 4.27 21.26 15.29
C CYS A 139 5.47 22.19 15.14
N TRP A 140 5.77 22.94 16.19
CA TRP A 140 6.92 23.80 16.25
C TRP A 140 7.73 23.47 17.48
N HIS A 141 8.92 22.93 17.27
CA HIS A 141 9.81 22.56 18.36
C HIS A 141 11.26 22.89 18.02
N LYS A 142 11.77 23.97 18.60
CA LYS A 142 13.16 24.39 18.38
C LYS A 142 14.11 23.58 19.25
N VAL A 143 15.03 22.86 18.60
CA VAL A 143 16.11 22.11 19.24
C VAL A 143 17.41 22.90 19.02
N PRO A 144 18.32 22.99 20.01
CA PRO A 144 19.59 23.68 19.84
C PRO A 144 20.45 23.16 18.69
N SER A 145 20.32 21.89 18.33
CA SER A 145 21.04 21.22 17.24
C SER A 145 20.40 21.38 15.87
N SER A 146 19.16 21.88 15.78
CA SER A 146 18.43 22.03 14.52
C SER A 146 18.32 23.50 14.11
N ALA A 147 18.53 23.76 12.81
CA ALA A 147 18.29 25.07 12.23
C ALA A 147 16.79 25.37 12.10
N PHE A 148 15.95 24.34 12.06
CA PHE A 148 14.51 24.42 11.82
C PHE A 148 13.72 24.13 13.10
N GLY A 149 12.61 24.83 13.28
CA GLY A 149 11.64 24.53 14.34
C GLY A 149 10.48 23.68 13.86
N LEU A 150 10.25 23.62 12.55
CA LEU A 150 9.16 22.86 11.94
C LEU A 150 9.36 21.37 12.10
N CYS A 151 8.37 20.72 12.68
CA CYS A 151 8.27 19.26 12.73
C CYS A 151 6.80 18.80 12.59
N TYR A 152 6.59 17.53 12.35
CA TYR A 152 5.25 16.96 12.20
C TYR A 152 5.03 15.79 13.15
N LYS A 153 3.84 15.75 13.75
CA LYS A 153 3.39 14.63 14.57
C LYS A 153 2.42 13.77 13.75
N LEU A 154 2.77 12.52 13.52
CA LEU A 154 1.91 11.57 12.82
C LEU A 154 0.85 11.00 13.76
N LEU A 155 -0.39 10.89 13.28
CA LEU A 155 -1.51 10.34 14.01
C LEU A 155 -2.29 9.35 13.14
N GLU A 156 -2.65 8.22 13.75
CA GLU A 156 -3.55 7.24 13.13
C GLU A 156 -4.98 7.79 12.99
N GLY A 157 -5.73 7.22 12.05
CA GLY A 157 -7.11 7.60 11.76
C GLY A 157 -8.04 7.57 12.98
N ASN A 158 -7.86 6.62 13.89
CA ASN A 158 -8.67 6.46 15.10
C ASN A 158 -8.53 7.62 16.11
N ARG A 159 -7.46 8.44 16.00
CA ARG A 159 -7.25 9.62 16.84
C ARG A 159 -8.17 10.79 16.46
N CYS A 160 -8.67 10.83 15.23
CA CYS A 160 -9.61 11.85 14.77
C CYS A 160 -11.04 11.40 15.03
N ARG A 161 -11.69 11.99 16.05
CA ARG A 161 -13.04 11.63 16.53
C ARG A 161 -13.79 12.86 16.99
N ASN A 162 -15.13 12.74 17.01
CA ASN A 162 -15.94 13.78 17.63
C ASN A 162 -15.58 13.96 19.11
N PRO A 163 -15.67 15.18 19.63
CA PRO A 163 -15.56 15.43 21.05
C PRO A 163 -16.57 14.58 21.83
N PHE A 164 -16.19 14.20 23.04
CA PHE A 164 -17.03 13.37 23.90
C PHE A 164 -18.45 13.96 24.04
N GLY A 165 -19.45 13.10 23.90
CA GLY A 165 -20.87 13.50 23.95
C GLY A 165 -21.43 14.19 22.69
N LYS A 166 -20.63 14.44 21.65
CA LYS A 166 -21.11 14.99 20.39
C LYS A 166 -21.32 13.88 19.36
N THR A 167 -22.54 13.81 18.83
CA THR A 167 -22.92 12.91 17.74
C THR A 167 -22.60 13.52 16.39
N ASP A 168 -22.57 12.70 15.33
CA ASP A 168 -22.40 13.16 13.99
C ASP A 168 -23.52 14.10 13.56
N THR A 169 -23.13 15.19 12.91
CA THR A 169 -24.02 16.22 12.37
C THR A 169 -23.57 16.59 10.97
N ARG A 170 -24.36 17.40 10.25
CA ARG A 170 -23.97 17.90 8.93
C ARG A 170 -22.68 18.72 8.96
N LYS A 171 -22.39 19.44 10.05
CA LYS A 171 -21.19 20.27 10.19
C LYS A 171 -20.01 19.49 10.79
N LEU A 172 -20.24 18.56 11.69
CA LEU A 172 -19.21 17.79 12.38
C LEU A 172 -19.53 16.30 12.27
N ALA A 173 -18.70 15.52 11.64
CA ALA A 173 -18.84 14.07 11.59
C ALA A 173 -17.45 13.39 11.60
N MET A 174 -17.35 12.29 12.35
CA MET A 174 -16.13 11.48 12.46
C MET A 174 -14.86 12.31 12.80
N GLY A 175 -15.04 13.40 13.60
CA GLY A 175 -13.95 14.29 14.01
C GLY A 175 -13.59 15.38 13.00
N VAL A 176 -14.27 15.48 11.87
CA VAL A 176 -14.00 16.49 10.83
C VAL A 176 -15.12 17.53 10.79
N GLU A 177 -14.74 18.79 11.00
CA GLU A 177 -15.65 19.93 10.94
C GLU A 177 -15.59 20.59 9.56
N ASN A 178 -16.75 20.73 8.92
CA ASN A 178 -16.89 21.30 7.57
C ASN A 178 -17.67 22.61 7.60
N ASP A 179 -17.39 23.45 6.62
CA ASP A 179 -18.20 24.63 6.29
C ASP A 179 -19.46 24.25 5.49
N GLU A 180 -20.18 25.27 5.00
CA GLU A 180 -21.39 25.09 4.20
C GLU A 180 -21.10 24.50 2.81
N ASN A 181 -19.89 24.64 2.29
CA ASN A 181 -19.42 24.10 1.02
C ASN A 181 -18.77 22.73 1.15
N SER A 182 -18.81 22.12 2.35
CA SER A 182 -18.14 20.86 2.69
C SER A 182 -16.61 20.94 2.74
N ALA A 183 -16.01 22.15 2.82
CA ALA A 183 -14.60 22.30 3.02
C ALA A 183 -14.23 22.00 4.48
N HIS A 184 -13.13 21.29 4.68
CA HIS A 184 -12.63 20.92 6.01
C HIS A 184 -12.01 22.15 6.69
N ILE A 185 -12.67 22.68 7.73
CA ILE A 185 -12.24 23.87 8.47
C ILE A 185 -11.47 23.55 9.76
N ALA A 186 -11.75 22.40 10.38
CA ALA A 186 -11.06 21.94 11.56
C ALA A 186 -11.18 20.43 11.76
N TYR A 187 -10.31 19.91 12.59
CA TYR A 187 -10.27 18.52 13.01
C TYR A 187 -10.24 18.41 14.53
N TYR A 188 -10.87 17.37 15.06
CA TYR A 188 -10.83 17.08 16.48
C TYR A 188 -10.00 15.83 16.73
N PHE A 189 -8.95 15.93 17.51
CA PHE A 189 -8.07 14.84 17.85
C PHE A 189 -8.14 14.52 19.34
N THR A 190 -8.15 13.24 19.68
CA THR A 190 -7.96 12.80 21.07
C THR A 190 -6.52 13.07 21.50
N LYS A 191 -6.34 13.53 22.76
CA LYS A 191 -5.02 13.89 23.31
C LYS A 191 -4.10 12.66 23.39
N TYR A 192 -4.68 11.50 23.69
CA TYR A 192 -3.99 10.23 23.80
C TYR A 192 -4.59 9.18 22.85
N PRO A 193 -3.86 8.10 22.50
CA PRO A 193 -4.42 6.98 21.76
C PRO A 193 -5.61 6.34 22.51
N ASN A 194 -6.55 5.77 21.74
CA ASN A 194 -7.66 5.03 22.36
C ASN A 194 -7.12 3.74 22.97
N PHE A 195 -7.62 3.38 24.16
CA PHE A 195 -7.19 2.18 24.88
C PHE A 195 -5.67 2.11 25.14
N ASP A 196 -5.07 3.28 25.36
CA ASP A 196 -3.67 3.38 25.76
C ASP A 196 -3.47 2.72 27.13
N VAL A 197 -2.23 2.39 27.44
CA VAL A 197 -1.78 1.72 28.67
C VAL A 197 -2.22 2.46 29.97
N GLY A 198 -2.65 3.72 29.86
CA GLY A 198 -3.08 4.59 30.98
C GLY A 198 -4.58 4.62 31.31
N GLY A 199 -5.47 3.90 30.61
CA GLY A 199 -6.89 3.78 30.96
C GLY A 199 -7.88 4.71 30.23
N TRP A 200 -9.13 4.74 30.69
CA TRP A 200 -10.30 5.37 30.05
C TRP A 200 -10.29 6.92 30.05
N ASP A 201 -9.56 7.57 30.94
CA ASP A 201 -9.58 9.03 31.11
C ASP A 201 -9.01 9.79 29.89
N ALA A 202 -8.11 9.14 29.15
CA ALA A 202 -7.51 9.68 27.92
C ALA A 202 -8.52 9.91 26.78
N TYR A 203 -9.68 9.26 26.82
CA TYR A 203 -10.71 9.31 25.77
C TYR A 203 -11.53 10.61 25.77
N GLN A 204 -11.56 11.32 26.89
CA GLN A 204 -12.45 12.48 27.09
C GLN A 204 -11.85 13.81 26.58
N GLU A 205 -10.54 13.92 26.52
CA GLU A 205 -9.89 15.14 26.09
C GLU A 205 -9.68 15.18 24.57
N SER A 206 -10.40 16.05 23.90
CA SER A 206 -10.23 16.34 22.48
C SER A 206 -9.73 17.75 22.23
N VAL A 207 -8.81 17.90 21.28
CA VAL A 207 -8.26 19.18 20.87
C VAL A 207 -8.77 19.51 19.47
N ARG A 208 -9.35 20.70 19.30
CA ARG A 208 -9.75 21.25 18.00
C ARG A 208 -8.55 21.92 17.34
N VAL A 209 -8.17 21.45 16.15
CA VAL A 209 -7.09 22.02 15.35
C VAL A 209 -7.67 22.57 14.05
N ALA A 210 -7.49 23.86 13.78
CA ALA A 210 -7.91 24.47 12.52
C ALA A 210 -7.07 23.93 11.36
N THR A 211 -7.69 23.74 10.19
CA THR A 211 -7.02 23.21 8.99
C THR A 211 -5.85 24.10 8.55
N TYR A 212 -6.04 25.42 8.60
CA TYR A 212 -5.05 26.43 8.21
C TYR A 212 -4.77 27.39 9.35
N ASP A 213 -3.58 27.97 9.34
CA ASP A 213 -3.26 29.12 10.20
C ASP A 213 -3.67 30.45 9.55
N ALA A 214 -3.33 31.57 10.21
CA ALA A 214 -3.63 32.90 9.71
C ALA A 214 -2.89 33.28 8.41
N PHE A 215 -1.81 32.59 8.08
CA PHE A 215 -1.02 32.79 6.87
C PHE A 215 -1.45 31.89 5.70
N GLY A 216 -2.44 31.02 5.92
CA GLY A 216 -2.90 30.04 4.94
C GLY A 216 -2.04 28.78 4.85
N ILE A 217 -1.15 28.55 5.80
CA ILE A 217 -0.34 27.32 5.88
C ILE A 217 -1.12 26.25 6.62
N ARG A 218 -1.06 25.01 6.13
CA ARG A 218 -1.80 23.88 6.71
C ARG A 218 -1.24 23.50 8.08
N ASN A 219 -2.11 23.46 9.10
CA ASN A 219 -1.80 22.88 10.41
C ASN A 219 -2.03 21.37 10.42
N VAL A 220 -2.96 20.90 9.60
CA VAL A 220 -3.33 19.48 9.51
C VAL A 220 -3.18 19.03 8.08
N VAL A 221 -2.29 18.08 7.86
CA VAL A 221 -2.15 17.35 6.62
C VAL A 221 -2.95 16.05 6.78
N HIS A 222 -4.04 15.91 6.01
CA HIS A 222 -4.92 14.75 6.04
C HIS A 222 -4.73 13.93 4.77
N VAL A 223 -4.12 12.76 4.90
CA VAL A 223 -3.80 11.87 3.77
C VAL A 223 -4.82 10.73 3.74
N TYR A 224 -5.73 10.81 2.79
CA TYR A 224 -6.78 9.80 2.59
C TYR A 224 -7.21 9.76 1.11
N LYS A 225 -8.07 8.83 0.78
CA LYS A 225 -8.70 8.75 -0.54
C LYS A 225 -10.21 8.79 -0.38
N ALA A 226 -10.85 9.76 -1.02
CA ALA A 226 -12.29 9.81 -1.13
C ALA A 226 -12.73 8.97 -2.35
N ASP A 227 -13.61 7.98 -2.13
CA ASP A 227 -14.23 7.19 -3.19
C ASP A 227 -15.54 7.83 -3.70
N ARG A 228 -16.14 8.73 -2.91
CA ARG A 228 -17.38 9.45 -3.23
C ARG A 228 -17.25 10.94 -2.88
N PRO A 229 -17.91 11.84 -3.62
CA PRO A 229 -17.97 13.26 -3.25
C PRO A 229 -18.48 13.47 -1.83
N ASN A 230 -17.93 14.49 -1.15
CA ASN A 230 -18.23 14.86 0.25
C ASN A 230 -17.88 13.80 1.30
N GLN A 231 -17.06 12.81 0.97
CA GLN A 231 -16.54 11.86 1.93
C GLN A 231 -15.43 12.51 2.75
N ARG A 232 -15.56 12.50 4.09
CA ARG A 232 -14.63 13.16 5.02
C ARG A 232 -13.47 12.30 5.48
N ARG A 233 -13.65 10.99 5.44
CA ARG A 233 -12.69 10.03 5.97
C ARG A 233 -12.41 8.93 4.94
N GLY A 234 -11.20 8.40 4.97
CA GLY A 234 -10.80 7.30 4.12
C GLY A 234 -11.33 5.93 4.56
N VAL A 235 -11.22 4.97 3.65
CA VAL A 235 -11.55 3.56 3.87
C VAL A 235 -10.26 2.74 3.74
N PRO A 236 -9.98 1.81 4.66
CA PRO A 236 -8.82 0.91 4.56
C PRO A 236 -8.78 0.18 3.22
N TRP A 237 -7.59 0.01 2.63
CA TRP A 237 -7.45 -0.72 1.37
C TRP A 237 -7.94 -2.16 1.46
N LEU A 238 -7.76 -2.78 2.63
CA LEU A 238 -8.18 -4.16 2.87
C LEU A 238 -9.70 -4.30 3.09
N ALA A 239 -10.45 -3.21 3.34
CA ALA A 239 -11.87 -3.28 3.71
C ALA A 239 -12.72 -4.19 2.79
N PRO A 240 -12.66 -4.06 1.44
CA PRO A 240 -13.46 -4.90 0.55
C PRO A 240 -13.00 -6.35 0.47
N VAL A 241 -11.76 -6.66 0.84
CA VAL A 241 -11.18 -8.00 0.76
C VAL A 241 -11.13 -8.73 2.12
N ILE A 242 -11.56 -8.07 3.22
CA ILE A 242 -11.63 -8.69 4.55
C ILE A 242 -12.35 -10.06 4.53
N PRO A 243 -13.57 -10.19 3.95
CA PRO A 243 -14.28 -11.47 3.93
C PRO A 243 -13.54 -12.54 3.13
N PHE A 244 -12.92 -12.16 2.00
CA PHE A 244 -12.19 -13.08 1.13
C PHE A 244 -10.96 -13.65 1.83
N ILE A 245 -10.15 -12.80 2.47
CA ILE A 245 -8.97 -13.24 3.23
C ILE A 245 -9.40 -14.16 4.38
N LYS A 246 -10.45 -13.82 5.13
CA LYS A 246 -10.93 -14.67 6.24
C LYS A 246 -11.49 -16.01 5.75
N ASN A 247 -12.17 -16.05 4.61
CA ASN A 247 -12.63 -17.30 4.03
C ASN A 247 -11.45 -18.16 3.54
N GLN A 248 -10.42 -17.54 2.96
CA GLN A 248 -9.21 -18.22 2.54
C GLN A 248 -8.47 -18.86 3.74
N GLU A 249 -8.30 -18.12 4.85
CA GLU A 249 -7.72 -18.65 6.09
C GLU A 249 -8.53 -19.84 6.64
N ARG A 250 -9.86 -19.71 6.72
CA ARG A 250 -10.75 -20.80 7.17
C ARG A 250 -10.67 -22.03 6.27
N PHE A 251 -10.55 -21.83 4.96
CA PHE A 251 -10.37 -22.94 4.03
C PHE A 251 -9.03 -23.65 4.24
N GLN A 252 -7.95 -22.90 4.43
CA GLN A 252 -6.63 -23.46 4.76
C GLN A 252 -6.67 -24.28 6.05
N GLU A 253 -7.29 -23.75 7.09
CA GLU A 253 -7.45 -24.43 8.37
C GLU A 253 -8.27 -25.71 8.22
N ALA A 254 -9.40 -25.67 7.50
CA ALA A 254 -10.22 -26.83 7.24
C ALA A 254 -9.48 -27.93 6.47
N VAL A 255 -8.67 -27.57 5.46
CA VAL A 255 -7.84 -28.52 4.70
C VAL A 255 -6.74 -29.11 5.58
N LEU A 256 -6.11 -28.30 6.43
CA LEU A 256 -5.11 -28.79 7.38
C LEU A 256 -5.72 -29.77 8.39
N ILE A 257 -6.86 -29.41 9.00
CA ILE A 257 -7.59 -30.32 9.91
C ILE A 257 -7.94 -31.64 9.20
N LYS A 258 -8.46 -31.54 7.96
CA LYS A 258 -8.76 -32.73 7.15
C LYS A 258 -7.51 -33.60 6.94
N ALA A 259 -6.37 -33.01 6.57
CA ALA A 259 -5.11 -33.72 6.37
C ALA A 259 -4.62 -34.39 7.67
N ILE A 260 -4.75 -33.71 8.82
CA ILE A 260 -4.41 -34.26 10.14
C ILE A 260 -5.32 -35.47 10.46
N VAL A 261 -6.64 -35.30 10.30
CA VAL A 261 -7.60 -36.37 10.57
C VAL A 261 -7.33 -37.58 9.63
N GLN A 262 -7.07 -37.34 8.35
CA GLN A 262 -6.73 -38.39 7.42
C GLN A 262 -5.42 -39.13 7.75
N SER A 263 -4.44 -38.43 8.31
CA SER A 263 -3.19 -39.05 8.75
C SER A 263 -3.34 -39.89 10.02
N LEU A 264 -4.37 -39.62 10.82
CA LEU A 264 -4.66 -40.36 12.05
C LEU A 264 -5.57 -41.59 11.81
N TYR A 265 -6.48 -41.47 10.82
CA TYR A 265 -7.43 -42.53 10.50
C TYR A 265 -7.12 -43.16 9.15
N THR A 266 -6.54 -44.35 9.16
CA THR A 266 -6.25 -45.11 7.93
C THR A 266 -7.29 -46.16 7.65
N VAL A 267 -8.13 -46.58 8.60
CA VAL A 267 -8.95 -47.76 8.49
C VAL A 267 -10.31 -47.62 9.17
N PHE A 268 -11.40 -47.86 8.45
CA PHE A 268 -12.73 -48.08 9.01
C PHE A 268 -13.08 -49.56 8.91
N VAL A 269 -13.61 -50.14 9.96
CA VAL A 269 -14.09 -51.51 10.00
C VAL A 269 -15.60 -51.53 9.82
N LYS A 270 -16.08 -52.19 8.77
CA LYS A 270 -17.50 -52.35 8.45
C LYS A 270 -17.95 -53.73 8.80
N THR A 271 -18.92 -53.87 9.71
CA THR A 271 -19.47 -55.17 10.15
C THR A 271 -20.70 -55.49 9.32
N LYS A 272 -20.72 -56.67 8.67
CA LYS A 272 -21.84 -57.15 7.83
C LYS A 272 -22.98 -57.79 8.63
N SER A 273 -22.90 -57.90 9.96
CA SER A 273 -23.90 -58.61 10.79
C SER A 273 -24.91 -57.62 11.40
N SER A 274 -26.20 -57.96 11.31
CA SER A 274 -27.33 -57.25 11.88
C SER A 274 -27.64 -57.60 13.35
N SER A 275 -26.79 -58.36 14.00
CA SER A 275 -26.95 -58.74 15.39
C SER A 275 -26.06 -57.89 16.30
N THR A 276 -26.70 -57.12 17.16
CA THR A 276 -26.23 -56.37 18.33
C THR A 276 -24.73 -55.99 18.35
N PRO A 277 -24.39 -54.71 18.46
CA PRO A 277 -22.98 -54.31 18.50
C PRO A 277 -22.33 -54.96 19.73
N SER A 278 -21.45 -55.92 19.50
CA SER A 278 -20.55 -56.44 20.53
C SER A 278 -19.66 -55.24 20.95
N ASN A 279 -19.56 -55.04 22.24
CA ASN A 279 -18.73 -54.00 22.85
C ASN A 279 -17.33 -54.07 22.24
N TYR A 280 -16.99 -53.07 21.47
CA TYR A 280 -15.68 -52.90 20.89
C TYR A 280 -14.66 -52.61 22.00
N THR A 281 -14.06 -53.63 22.53
CA THR A 281 -12.91 -53.52 23.43
C THR A 281 -11.67 -53.67 22.53
N GLY A 282 -11.19 -52.58 21.93
CA GLY A 282 -9.90 -52.55 21.27
C GLY A 282 -8.81 -53.03 22.25
N ASN A 283 -8.12 -54.10 21.88
CA ASN A 283 -7.04 -54.65 22.68
C ASN A 283 -5.81 -53.75 22.55
N VAL A 284 -5.75 -52.75 23.41
CA VAL A 284 -4.53 -51.96 23.58
C VAL A 284 -3.59 -52.81 24.43
N GLN A 285 -2.52 -53.35 23.86
CA GLN A 285 -1.41 -53.89 24.66
C GLN A 285 -0.78 -52.79 25.51
N GLY A 286 -1.29 -52.66 26.72
CA GLY A 286 -0.85 -51.75 27.78
C GLY A 286 -1.86 -51.79 28.89
N ASN A 287 -1.50 -52.35 30.03
CA ASN A 287 -2.25 -52.63 31.23
C ASN A 287 -3.15 -51.45 31.77
N ASN A 288 -4.22 -51.11 31.08
CA ASN A 288 -5.30 -50.31 31.67
C ASN A 288 -6.62 -50.64 31.00
N ARG A 289 -7.32 -51.66 31.50
CA ARG A 289 -8.75 -51.90 31.20
C ARG A 289 -9.57 -50.83 31.93
N VAL A 290 -10.04 -49.84 31.19
CA VAL A 290 -11.15 -49.02 31.65
C VAL A 290 -12.43 -49.59 31.08
N THR A 291 -13.23 -50.27 31.91
CA THR A 291 -14.62 -50.64 31.58
C THR A 291 -15.46 -49.41 31.76
N PRO A 292 -16.07 -48.85 30.68
CA PRO A 292 -17.00 -47.74 30.86
C PRO A 292 -18.26 -48.21 31.54
N GLU A 293 -18.72 -47.52 32.60
CA GLU A 293 -20.06 -47.69 33.11
C GLU A 293 -21.10 -47.26 32.07
N ALA A 294 -22.26 -47.92 32.07
CA ALA A 294 -23.31 -47.72 31.07
C ALA A 294 -23.80 -46.26 31.09
N GLY A 295 -23.37 -45.46 30.11
CA GLY A 295 -23.77 -44.07 29.91
C GLY A 295 -22.67 -43.08 29.57
N GLU A 296 -21.41 -43.41 29.75
CA GLU A 296 -20.29 -42.54 29.35
C GLU A 296 -19.85 -42.81 27.89
N LYS A 297 -19.85 -41.73 27.10
CA LYS A 297 -19.24 -41.79 25.77
C LYS A 297 -17.72 -41.92 25.95
N ALA A 298 -17.17 -43.09 25.64
CA ALA A 298 -15.74 -43.32 25.65
C ALA A 298 -15.05 -42.32 24.71
N ALA A 299 -14.29 -41.41 25.28
CA ALA A 299 -13.39 -40.55 24.51
C ALA A 299 -12.22 -41.44 24.05
N VAL A 300 -12.18 -41.74 22.77
CA VAL A 300 -11.05 -42.46 22.14
C VAL A 300 -9.88 -41.49 22.00
N GLU A 301 -8.87 -41.66 22.83
CA GLU A 301 -7.58 -40.98 22.59
C GLU A 301 -6.95 -41.45 21.29
N LEU A 302 -6.86 -40.56 20.32
CA LEU A 302 -6.27 -40.78 19.03
C LEU A 302 -4.74 -40.80 19.12
N LYS A 303 -4.15 -42.02 19.04
CA LYS A 303 -2.68 -42.18 18.90
C LYS A 303 -2.34 -42.62 17.49
N SER A 304 -1.23 -42.07 16.98
CA SER A 304 -0.68 -42.42 15.68
C SER A 304 -0.35 -43.95 15.63
N ALA A 305 -0.75 -44.61 14.55
CA ALA A 305 -0.49 -46.04 14.29
C ALA A 305 -1.25 -47.03 15.20
N ASN A 306 -2.58 -47.01 15.19
CA ASN A 306 -3.38 -48.11 15.78
C ASN A 306 -3.55 -49.24 14.77
N VAL A 307 -3.09 -50.43 15.14
CA VAL A 307 -3.36 -51.70 14.42
C VAL A 307 -4.67 -52.26 14.96
N VAL A 308 -5.67 -52.40 14.08
CA VAL A 308 -6.98 -52.95 14.43
C VAL A 308 -7.04 -54.41 13.90
N GLU A 309 -7.26 -55.39 14.81
CA GLU A 309 -7.52 -56.78 14.42
C GLU A 309 -8.99 -56.93 14.00
N LEU A 310 -9.22 -57.53 12.85
CA LEU A 310 -10.53 -57.75 12.23
C LEU A 310 -11.14 -59.07 12.61
N GLY A 311 -12.46 -59.09 12.87
CA GLY A 311 -13.23 -60.32 13.04
C GLY A 311 -13.64 -60.95 11.69
N GLU A 312 -14.10 -62.21 11.71
CA GLU A 312 -14.43 -63.01 10.49
C GLU A 312 -15.49 -62.38 9.55
N ASN A 313 -16.27 -61.39 10.00
CA ASN A 313 -17.30 -60.68 9.20
C ASN A 313 -17.05 -59.19 9.03
N GLU A 314 -15.85 -58.74 9.21
CA GLU A 314 -15.48 -57.30 9.15
C GLU A 314 -14.66 -57.05 7.88
N GLU A 315 -15.04 -56.02 7.16
CA GLU A 315 -14.31 -55.51 5.98
C GLU A 315 -13.69 -54.18 6.29
N ILE A 316 -12.47 -53.97 5.82
CA ILE A 316 -11.80 -52.67 5.86
C ILE A 316 -12.33 -51.80 4.73
N GLU A 317 -12.91 -50.69 5.03
CA GLU A 317 -13.19 -49.64 4.07
C GLU A 317 -12.18 -48.51 4.33
N LEU A 318 -11.24 -48.39 3.40
CA LEU A 318 -10.32 -47.25 3.41
C LEU A 318 -11.13 -45.99 3.12
N ALA A 319 -11.10 -45.03 4.02
CA ALA A 319 -11.68 -43.72 3.75
C ALA A 319 -10.82 -42.98 2.72
N GLU A 320 -10.87 -43.46 1.48
CA GLU A 320 -10.33 -42.69 0.36
C GLU A 320 -11.21 -41.45 0.16
N SER A 321 -10.76 -40.32 0.64
CA SER A 321 -11.36 -39.06 0.23
C SER A 321 -11.07 -38.86 -1.27
N LYS A 322 -12.08 -39.09 -2.11
CA LYS A 322 -12.02 -38.86 -3.56
C LYS A 322 -11.90 -37.37 -3.96
N ASN A 323 -11.61 -36.50 -3.03
CA ASN A 323 -11.35 -35.07 -3.33
C ASN A 323 -9.85 -34.90 -3.56
N PRO A 324 -9.42 -34.67 -4.81
CA PRO A 324 -8.01 -34.41 -5.08
C PRO A 324 -7.58 -33.09 -4.47
N ASN A 325 -6.36 -33.02 -3.94
CA ASN A 325 -5.66 -31.78 -3.52
C ASN A 325 -5.45 -30.78 -4.68
N SER A 326 -5.85 -31.12 -5.91
CA SER A 326 -5.81 -30.22 -7.07
C SER A 326 -6.65 -28.97 -6.88
N ASP A 327 -7.79 -29.09 -6.23
CA ASP A 327 -8.72 -27.95 -6.03
C ASP A 327 -8.21 -26.95 -5.00
N TYR A 328 -7.39 -27.39 -4.04
CA TYR A 328 -6.79 -26.48 -3.04
C TYR A 328 -5.93 -25.40 -3.69
N ARG A 329 -5.02 -25.83 -4.56
CA ARG A 329 -4.09 -24.90 -5.22
C ARG A 329 -4.83 -23.91 -6.12
N ASN A 330 -5.77 -24.41 -6.93
CA ASN A 330 -6.56 -23.60 -7.84
C ASN A 330 -7.39 -22.57 -7.06
N TYR A 331 -8.08 -23.00 -6.00
CA TYR A 331 -8.87 -22.11 -5.14
C TYR A 331 -8.00 -21.01 -4.51
N MET A 332 -6.82 -21.37 -4.01
CA MET A 332 -5.89 -20.40 -3.41
C MET A 332 -5.37 -19.41 -4.45
N GLU A 333 -5.03 -19.85 -5.66
CA GLU A 333 -4.56 -18.98 -6.73
C GLU A 333 -5.67 -18.04 -7.22
N GLU A 334 -6.88 -18.54 -7.43
CA GLU A 334 -8.03 -17.73 -7.85
C GLU A 334 -8.39 -16.69 -6.79
N THR A 335 -8.56 -17.07 -5.53
CA THR A 335 -8.88 -16.15 -4.44
C THR A 335 -7.80 -15.10 -4.23
N THR A 336 -6.53 -15.50 -4.34
CA THR A 336 -5.41 -14.54 -4.26
C THR A 336 -5.44 -13.55 -5.44
N THR A 337 -5.81 -14.01 -6.62
CA THR A 337 -5.93 -13.15 -7.81
C THR A 337 -7.07 -12.15 -7.66
N GLU A 338 -8.22 -12.54 -7.10
CA GLU A 338 -9.32 -11.62 -6.80
C GLU A 338 -8.91 -10.55 -5.77
N ILE A 339 -8.23 -10.97 -4.68
CA ILE A 339 -7.73 -10.07 -3.65
C ILE A 339 -6.72 -9.08 -4.25
N ALA A 340 -5.74 -9.57 -5.01
CA ALA A 340 -4.71 -8.75 -5.64
C ALA A 340 -5.32 -7.76 -6.66
N SER A 341 -6.27 -8.23 -7.48
CA SER A 341 -7.00 -7.39 -8.45
C SER A 341 -7.72 -6.22 -7.77
N ARG A 342 -8.41 -6.47 -6.64
CA ARG A 342 -9.08 -5.40 -5.88
C ARG A 342 -8.09 -4.38 -5.30
N LEU A 343 -6.86 -4.80 -5.00
CA LEU A 343 -5.78 -3.94 -4.54
C LEU A 343 -4.99 -3.29 -5.69
N ASN A 344 -5.42 -3.51 -6.95
CA ASN A 344 -4.78 -3.01 -8.18
C ASN A 344 -3.32 -3.49 -8.32
N MET A 345 -3.10 -4.77 -8.07
CA MET A 345 -1.81 -5.44 -8.25
C MET A 345 -2.02 -6.79 -8.91
N SER A 346 -0.97 -7.36 -9.51
CA SER A 346 -1.00 -8.74 -9.94
C SER A 346 -0.78 -9.70 -8.76
N SER A 347 -1.40 -10.88 -8.81
CA SER A 347 -1.18 -11.92 -7.80
C SER A 347 0.28 -12.34 -7.69
N GLU A 348 1.01 -12.32 -8.81
CA GLU A 348 2.44 -12.62 -8.89
C GLU A 348 3.29 -11.63 -8.08
N GLN A 349 2.94 -10.33 -8.10
CA GLN A 349 3.63 -9.32 -7.31
C GLN A 349 3.38 -9.51 -5.81
N VAL A 350 2.14 -9.86 -5.41
CA VAL A 350 1.79 -10.09 -4.01
C VAL A 350 2.48 -11.34 -3.48
N LEU A 351 2.46 -12.44 -4.25
CA LEU A 351 3.09 -13.71 -3.88
C LEU A 351 4.61 -13.70 -4.09
N LYS A 352 5.16 -12.72 -4.81
CA LYS A 352 6.57 -12.67 -5.24
C LYS A 352 7.01 -13.93 -5.99
N PHE A 353 6.07 -14.54 -6.72
CA PHE A 353 6.26 -15.78 -7.47
C PHE A 353 5.73 -15.64 -8.90
N PHE A 354 6.65 -15.54 -9.85
CA PHE A 354 6.38 -15.27 -11.25
C PHE A 354 6.36 -16.57 -12.04
N LYS A 355 5.17 -16.94 -12.56
CA LYS A 355 4.95 -18.19 -13.34
C LYS A 355 4.75 -17.92 -14.83
N GLY A 356 4.44 -16.67 -15.19
CA GLY A 356 4.09 -16.29 -16.55
C GLY A 356 5.29 -16.21 -17.48
N SER A 357 5.05 -16.13 -18.79
CA SER A 357 6.09 -15.76 -19.76
C SER A 357 6.60 -14.33 -19.46
N TYR A 358 7.83 -14.02 -19.87
CA TYR A 358 8.44 -12.70 -19.71
C TYR A 358 7.48 -11.56 -20.14
N ASN A 359 6.84 -11.70 -21.30
CA ASN A 359 5.94 -10.69 -21.83
C ASN A 359 4.67 -10.52 -20.96
N SER A 360 4.12 -11.61 -20.44
CA SER A 360 2.96 -11.58 -19.57
C SER A 360 3.27 -10.89 -18.24
N VAL A 361 4.37 -11.28 -17.61
CA VAL A 361 4.84 -10.69 -16.35
C VAL A 361 5.15 -9.19 -16.52
N ARG A 362 5.82 -8.82 -17.61
CA ARG A 362 6.10 -7.42 -17.93
C ARG A 362 4.83 -6.60 -18.10
N ALA A 363 3.83 -7.13 -18.81
CA ALA A 363 2.54 -6.45 -18.99
C ALA A 363 1.83 -6.24 -17.64
N ALA A 364 1.82 -7.25 -16.77
CA ALA A 364 1.22 -7.17 -15.44
C ALA A 364 1.92 -6.14 -14.53
N ILE A 365 3.25 -6.07 -14.58
CA ILE A 365 4.03 -5.07 -13.84
C ILE A 365 3.75 -3.65 -14.36
N GLN A 366 3.69 -3.46 -15.68
CA GLN A 366 3.39 -2.16 -16.29
C GLN A 366 1.97 -1.67 -15.96
N GLU A 367 0.98 -2.57 -15.90
CA GLU A 367 -0.38 -2.20 -15.50
C GLU A 367 -0.44 -1.78 -14.03
N SER A 368 0.17 -2.55 -13.14
CA SER A 368 0.26 -2.21 -11.71
C SER A 368 1.00 -0.88 -11.49
N LYS A 369 2.05 -0.60 -12.29
CA LYS A 369 2.83 0.64 -12.19
C LYS A 369 1.96 1.88 -12.37
N LYS A 370 0.99 1.89 -13.29
CA LYS A 370 0.08 3.03 -13.47
C LYS A 370 -0.64 3.40 -12.18
N MET A 371 -1.06 2.39 -11.42
CA MET A 371 -1.73 2.60 -10.14
C MET A 371 -0.77 3.08 -9.05
N PHE A 372 0.46 2.58 -9.05
CA PHE A 372 1.49 3.05 -8.12
C PHE A 372 1.88 4.51 -8.39
N ASP A 373 1.98 4.90 -9.66
CA ASP A 373 2.27 6.28 -10.05
C ASP A 373 1.15 7.25 -9.63
N ILE A 374 -0.12 6.83 -9.73
CA ILE A 374 -1.27 7.62 -9.22
C ILE A 374 -1.21 7.77 -7.69
N GLU A 375 -0.95 6.68 -6.95
CA GLU A 375 -0.85 6.76 -5.49
C GLU A 375 0.37 7.59 -5.05
N ARG A 376 1.48 7.53 -5.81
CA ARG A 376 2.66 8.37 -5.61
C ARG A 376 2.34 9.85 -5.81
N ALA A 377 1.65 10.20 -6.89
CA ALA A 377 1.21 11.57 -7.16
C ALA A 377 0.27 12.09 -6.06
N ASN A 378 -0.66 11.25 -5.59
CA ASN A 378 -1.54 11.61 -4.48
C ASN A 378 -0.75 11.85 -3.18
N LEU A 379 0.22 10.99 -2.85
CA LEU A 379 1.08 11.18 -1.67
C LEU A 379 1.89 12.47 -1.77
N ALA A 380 2.42 12.78 -2.95
CA ALA A 380 3.14 14.02 -3.22
C ALA A 380 2.26 15.25 -2.97
N ILE A 381 1.03 15.25 -3.48
CA ILE A 381 0.08 16.37 -3.35
C ILE A 381 -0.46 16.48 -1.93
N ASP A 382 -0.84 15.36 -1.32
CA ASP A 382 -1.54 15.36 -0.04
C ASP A 382 -0.60 15.58 1.15
N MET A 383 0.66 15.09 1.06
CA MET A 383 1.63 15.14 2.16
C MET A 383 2.87 15.98 1.84
N CYS A 384 3.59 15.63 0.76
CA CYS A 384 4.93 16.18 0.55
C CYS A 384 4.88 17.66 0.22
N GLN A 385 3.97 18.07 -0.66
CA GLN A 385 3.82 19.46 -1.07
C GLN A 385 3.43 20.39 0.09
N PRO A 386 2.40 20.10 0.93
CA PRO A 386 2.09 20.95 2.08
C PRO A 386 3.22 21.06 3.11
N MET A 387 4.00 19.99 3.29
CA MET A 387 5.13 20.03 4.23
C MET A 387 6.31 20.86 3.68
N TYR A 388 6.58 20.76 2.38
CA TYR A 388 7.54 21.63 1.69
C TYR A 388 7.13 23.11 1.78
N GLU A 389 5.86 23.41 1.50
CA GLU A 389 5.34 24.79 1.60
C GLU A 389 5.53 25.40 2.99
N ALA A 390 5.28 24.59 4.03
CA ALA A 390 5.47 25.02 5.41
C ALA A 390 6.96 25.28 5.73
N LEU A 391 7.87 24.43 5.23
CA LEU A 391 9.31 24.62 5.43
C LEU A 391 9.84 25.86 4.69
N VAL A 392 9.45 26.03 3.42
CA VAL A 392 9.84 27.22 2.66
C VAL A 392 9.32 28.49 3.34
N HIS A 393 8.08 28.46 3.83
CA HIS A 393 7.52 29.58 4.60
C HIS A 393 8.37 29.91 5.85
N GLU A 394 8.78 28.89 6.61
CA GLU A 394 9.70 29.09 7.74
C GLU A 394 11.01 29.73 7.30
N CYS A 395 11.63 29.20 6.23
CA CYS A 395 12.90 29.72 5.72
C CYS A 395 12.79 31.17 5.23
N VAL A 396 11.67 31.55 4.62
CA VAL A 396 11.40 32.92 4.21
C VAL A 396 11.24 33.86 5.45
N MET A 397 10.48 33.41 6.46
CA MET A 397 10.31 34.16 7.71
C MET A 397 11.61 34.34 8.50
N LEU A 398 12.50 33.33 8.42
CA LEU A 398 13.85 33.41 9.01
C LEU A 398 14.84 34.26 8.18
N GLY A 399 14.44 34.72 6.99
CA GLY A 399 15.31 35.45 6.06
C GLY A 399 16.42 34.64 5.41
N VAL A 400 16.30 33.31 5.43
CA VAL A 400 17.26 32.40 4.82
C VAL A 400 17.02 32.27 3.30
N LEU A 401 15.75 32.36 2.87
CA LEU A 401 15.36 32.38 1.46
C LEU A 401 14.84 33.73 1.06
N ASP A 402 15.38 34.28 -0.03
CA ASP A 402 14.91 35.54 -0.64
C ASP A 402 13.87 35.24 -1.73
N CYS A 403 12.62 35.58 -1.46
CA CYS A 403 11.49 35.40 -2.35
C CYS A 403 10.78 36.73 -2.61
N PRO A 404 11.23 37.54 -3.56
CA PRO A 404 10.58 38.79 -3.90
C PRO A 404 9.12 38.64 -4.23
N GLY A 405 8.25 39.41 -3.58
CA GLY A 405 6.81 39.36 -3.80
C GLY A 405 6.09 38.18 -3.12
N TYR A 406 6.70 37.55 -2.12
CA TYR A 406 6.09 36.40 -1.40
C TYR A 406 4.76 36.71 -0.72
N ASP A 407 4.50 37.96 -0.42
CA ASP A 407 3.22 38.43 0.18
C ASP A 407 2.06 38.36 -0.82
N ASP A 408 2.36 38.44 -2.13
CA ASP A 408 1.37 38.29 -3.18
C ASP A 408 1.01 36.79 -3.31
N PRO A 409 -0.26 36.38 -3.14
CA PRO A 409 -0.66 34.97 -3.21
C PRO A 409 -0.27 34.28 -4.51
N LEU A 410 -0.34 34.97 -5.65
CA LEU A 410 0.02 34.39 -6.95
C LEU A 410 1.52 34.11 -7.06
N GLN A 411 2.35 35.08 -6.65
CA GLN A 411 3.79 34.89 -6.67
C GLN A 411 4.23 33.85 -5.65
N ARG A 412 3.62 33.84 -4.44
CA ARG A 412 3.87 32.80 -3.45
C ARG A 412 3.59 31.40 -4.01
N MET A 413 2.44 31.17 -4.65
CA MET A 413 2.14 29.88 -5.30
C MET A 413 3.16 29.53 -6.39
N ALA A 414 3.64 30.52 -7.14
CA ALA A 414 4.66 30.29 -8.18
C ALA A 414 6.02 29.90 -7.60
N TRP A 415 6.45 30.50 -6.48
CA TRP A 415 7.66 30.13 -5.74
C TRP A 415 7.59 28.73 -5.14
N LEU A 416 6.43 28.36 -4.59
CA LEU A 416 6.21 27.11 -3.87
C LEU A 416 6.01 25.88 -4.77
N ASN A 417 6.00 26.04 -6.10
CA ASN A 417 5.85 24.92 -6.99
C ASN A 417 7.07 23.99 -6.90
N CYS A 418 6.81 22.69 -6.70
CA CYS A 418 7.83 21.65 -6.58
C CYS A 418 7.44 20.40 -7.33
N ASP A 419 8.37 19.77 -8.00
CA ASP A 419 8.21 18.45 -8.60
C ASP A 419 8.72 17.38 -7.61
N TRP A 420 7.97 16.29 -7.49
CA TRP A 420 8.29 15.20 -6.58
C TRP A 420 8.73 13.97 -7.36
N ILE A 421 9.95 13.52 -7.11
CA ILE A 421 10.59 12.44 -7.86
C ILE A 421 10.74 11.24 -6.93
N GLY A 422 10.15 10.10 -7.32
CA GLY A 422 10.37 8.82 -6.66
C GLY A 422 11.41 7.97 -7.37
N ASP A 423 11.67 6.79 -6.83
CA ASP A 423 12.58 5.83 -7.43
C ASP A 423 12.20 5.52 -8.87
N ALA A 424 13.22 5.45 -9.71
CA ALA A 424 13.05 5.00 -11.09
C ALA A 424 12.65 3.52 -11.13
N PRO A 425 11.85 3.11 -12.12
CA PRO A 425 11.50 1.71 -12.29
C PRO A 425 12.76 0.87 -12.61
N VAL A 426 12.81 -0.32 -12.03
CA VAL A 426 13.87 -1.29 -12.36
C VAL A 426 13.72 -1.71 -13.82
N MET A 427 14.80 -1.58 -14.58
CA MET A 427 14.86 -2.07 -15.95
C MET A 427 14.92 -3.59 -15.96
N LEU A 428 13.97 -4.24 -16.64
CA LEU A 428 13.96 -5.69 -16.80
C LEU A 428 14.97 -6.18 -17.85
N ASP A 429 15.12 -5.40 -18.94
CA ASP A 429 16.09 -5.62 -19.99
C ASP A 429 16.83 -4.31 -20.27
N PRO A 430 17.96 -4.07 -19.58
CA PRO A 430 18.69 -2.81 -19.68
C PRO A 430 19.13 -2.46 -21.11
N LEU A 431 19.49 -3.48 -21.91
CA LEU A 431 19.96 -3.25 -23.28
C LEU A 431 18.84 -2.75 -24.19
N LYS A 432 17.72 -3.48 -24.22
CA LYS A 432 16.56 -3.11 -25.06
C LYS A 432 15.96 -1.78 -24.63
N GLU A 433 15.82 -1.57 -23.31
CA GLU A 433 15.22 -0.35 -22.75
C GLU A 433 16.12 0.88 -23.00
N THR A 434 17.45 0.77 -22.82
CA THR A 434 18.39 1.85 -23.09
C THR A 434 18.44 2.16 -24.59
N THR A 435 18.39 1.13 -25.48
CA THR A 435 18.36 1.32 -26.93
C THR A 435 17.08 2.05 -27.35
N ALA A 436 15.93 1.65 -26.82
CA ALA A 436 14.65 2.31 -27.09
C ALA A 436 14.64 3.77 -26.60
N LEU A 437 15.18 4.04 -25.39
CA LEU A 437 15.32 5.41 -24.88
C LEU A 437 16.25 6.26 -25.76
N LYS A 438 17.38 5.70 -26.22
CA LYS A 438 18.29 6.39 -27.13
C LYS A 438 17.55 6.77 -28.40
N MET A 439 16.81 5.85 -29.03
CA MET A 439 16.03 6.13 -30.22
C MET A 439 14.98 7.22 -29.99
N GLN A 440 14.27 7.20 -28.85
CA GLN A 440 13.28 8.24 -28.50
C GLN A 440 13.90 9.62 -28.33
N VAL A 441 15.13 9.70 -27.81
CA VAL A 441 15.86 10.96 -27.66
C VAL A 441 16.40 11.44 -29.03
N ASP A 442 16.93 10.54 -29.85
CA ASP A 442 17.48 10.86 -31.18
C ASP A 442 16.37 11.32 -32.15
N GLU A 443 15.16 10.71 -32.04
CA GLU A 443 13.98 11.12 -32.82
C GLU A 443 13.21 12.30 -32.17
N HIS A 444 13.74 12.93 -31.14
CA HIS A 444 13.15 14.09 -30.45
C HIS A 444 11.78 13.85 -29.80
N PHE A 445 11.38 12.61 -29.57
CA PHE A 445 10.17 12.29 -28.82
C PHE A 445 10.32 12.59 -27.32
N LYS A 446 11.57 12.52 -26.81
CA LYS A 446 11.91 12.85 -25.43
C LYS A 446 13.16 13.73 -25.35
N THR A 447 13.23 14.56 -24.32
CA THR A 447 14.46 15.28 -24.00
C THR A 447 15.41 14.37 -23.21
N ARG A 448 16.71 14.68 -23.26
CA ARG A 448 17.72 13.98 -22.44
C ARG A 448 17.40 14.08 -20.94
N SER A 449 16.88 15.23 -20.50
CA SER A 449 16.46 15.43 -19.10
C SER A 449 15.32 14.51 -18.71
N GLN A 450 14.32 14.30 -19.58
CA GLN A 450 13.24 13.34 -19.35
C GLN A 450 13.75 11.90 -19.34
N ALA A 451 14.63 11.54 -20.26
CA ALA A 451 15.22 10.21 -20.33
C ALA A 451 16.03 9.86 -19.05
N VAL A 452 16.85 10.79 -18.57
CA VAL A 452 17.61 10.62 -17.31
C VAL A 452 16.68 10.48 -16.12
N LEU A 453 15.66 11.33 -16.05
CA LEU A 453 14.67 11.27 -14.95
C LEU A 453 13.94 9.92 -14.90
N GLU A 454 13.53 9.39 -16.05
CA GLU A 454 12.83 8.10 -16.13
C GLU A 454 13.75 6.90 -15.89
N THR A 455 15.05 7.04 -16.19
CA THR A 455 16.01 5.93 -16.07
C THR A 455 16.54 5.74 -14.68
N ASN A 456 16.94 6.82 -14.01
CA ASN A 456 17.60 6.74 -12.71
C ASN A 456 17.12 7.79 -11.69
N GLY A 457 16.05 8.55 -12.00
CA GLY A 457 15.56 9.62 -11.14
C GLY A 457 16.51 10.82 -11.03
N GLY A 458 17.62 10.82 -11.77
CA GLY A 458 18.67 11.84 -11.70
C GLY A 458 18.34 13.13 -12.46
N GLU A 459 19.27 14.06 -12.42
CA GLU A 459 19.20 15.33 -13.12
C GLU A 459 20.25 15.40 -14.24
N TYR A 460 19.81 15.56 -15.48
CA TYR A 460 20.70 15.60 -16.66
C TYR A 460 21.79 16.67 -16.54
N ARG A 461 21.45 17.88 -16.05
CA ARG A 461 22.41 18.97 -15.90
C ARG A 461 23.48 18.63 -14.88
N LYS A 462 23.08 18.10 -13.72
CA LYS A 462 24.02 17.67 -12.68
C LYS A 462 24.92 16.55 -13.20
N ASN A 463 24.38 15.54 -13.89
CA ASN A 463 25.19 14.50 -14.52
C ASN A 463 26.22 15.06 -15.50
N VAL A 464 25.88 16.12 -16.25
CA VAL A 464 26.82 16.77 -17.18
C VAL A 464 27.89 17.57 -16.43
N GLU A 465 27.50 18.27 -15.35
CA GLU A 465 28.44 18.99 -14.48
C GLU A 465 29.42 18.04 -13.80
N ASP A 466 28.93 16.94 -13.21
CA ASP A 466 29.73 15.89 -12.58
C ASP A 466 30.70 15.25 -13.59
N LEU A 467 30.22 14.92 -14.81
CA LEU A 467 31.09 14.41 -15.89
C LEU A 467 32.17 15.41 -16.31
N ALA A 468 31.84 16.70 -16.32
CA ALA A 468 32.82 17.75 -16.67
C ALA A 468 33.89 17.90 -15.53
N GLU A 469 33.50 17.75 -14.28
CA GLU A 469 34.44 17.72 -13.14
C GLU A 469 35.31 16.48 -13.17
N GLU A 470 34.74 15.29 -13.43
CA GLU A 470 35.50 14.06 -13.60
C GLU A 470 36.51 14.16 -14.76
N ALA A 471 36.13 14.76 -15.87
CA ALA A 471 37.04 14.95 -17.02
C ALA A 471 38.20 15.86 -16.67
N ARG A 472 37.95 17.01 -15.97
CA ARG A 472 39.02 17.90 -15.49
C ARG A 472 39.95 17.18 -14.50
N TRP A 473 39.39 16.44 -13.54
CA TRP A 473 40.16 15.71 -12.55
C TRP A 473 41.06 14.64 -13.21
N ARG A 474 40.55 13.94 -14.24
CA ARG A 474 41.35 12.98 -15.02
C ARG A 474 42.50 13.65 -15.76
N GLU A 475 42.24 14.80 -16.40
CA GLU A 475 43.25 15.58 -17.10
C GLU A 475 44.35 16.06 -16.11
N GLU A 476 43.97 16.62 -14.97
CA GLU A 476 44.89 17.08 -13.93
C GLU A 476 45.78 15.96 -13.35
N ASN A 477 45.23 14.73 -13.22
CA ASN A 477 45.92 13.58 -12.65
C ASN A 477 46.58 12.65 -13.70
N GLY A 478 46.52 13.01 -14.99
CA GLY A 478 47.10 12.22 -16.10
C GLY A 478 46.47 10.83 -16.27
N VAL A 479 45.21 10.67 -15.86
CA VAL A 479 44.45 9.43 -16.02
C VAL A 479 43.83 9.41 -17.40
N ALA A 480 44.26 8.49 -18.25
CA ALA A 480 43.72 8.33 -19.59
C ALA A 480 42.20 8.02 -19.53
N GLU A 481 41.43 8.62 -20.45
CA GLU A 481 40.03 8.18 -20.60
C GLU A 481 40.02 6.66 -20.86
N PRO A 482 39.14 5.91 -20.16
CA PRO A 482 38.94 4.52 -20.48
C PRO A 482 38.45 4.47 -21.92
N GLY A 483 39.26 3.91 -22.80
CA GLY A 483 39.28 4.01 -24.23
C GLY A 483 38.01 4.52 -24.88
N ALA A 484 38.12 5.50 -25.75
CA ALA A 484 37.09 5.83 -26.72
C ALA A 484 36.85 4.61 -27.61
N VAL A 485 36.26 3.57 -27.06
CA VAL A 485 35.64 2.51 -27.86
C VAL A 485 34.59 3.24 -28.69
N ASN A 486 34.80 3.21 -30.00
CA ASN A 486 33.95 3.80 -31.01
C ASN A 486 32.48 3.66 -30.60
N ARG A 487 31.88 4.71 -30.05
CA ARG A 487 30.47 4.76 -29.63
C ARG A 487 29.52 4.93 -30.81
N SER A 488 29.93 4.48 -31.97
CA SER A 488 29.06 4.31 -33.13
C SER A 488 28.72 2.81 -33.29
N VAL A 489 28.07 2.21 -32.30
CA VAL A 489 27.25 1.03 -32.62
C VAL A 489 26.13 1.56 -33.50
N SER A 490 26.22 1.28 -34.79
CA SER A 490 25.21 1.71 -35.75
C SER A 490 23.88 1.02 -35.41
N VAL A 491 22.76 1.68 -35.68
CA VAL A 491 21.41 1.10 -35.46
C VAL A 491 21.27 -0.26 -36.17
N SER A 492 22.06 -0.54 -37.20
CA SER A 492 22.17 -1.83 -37.88
C SER A 492 22.81 -2.93 -37.02
N GLU A 493 23.87 -2.61 -36.27
CA GLU A 493 24.55 -3.58 -35.40
C GLU A 493 23.69 -3.89 -34.15
N ALA A 494 22.98 -2.90 -33.60
CA ALA A 494 22.02 -3.12 -32.52
C ALA A 494 20.82 -4.01 -32.95
N LYS A 495 20.37 -3.89 -34.22
CA LYS A 495 19.37 -4.78 -34.80
C LYS A 495 19.89 -6.21 -34.98
N GLN A 496 21.11 -6.39 -35.46
CA GLN A 496 21.72 -7.72 -35.61
C GLN A 496 21.81 -8.46 -34.24
N ILE A 497 22.21 -7.76 -33.19
CA ILE A 497 22.27 -8.36 -31.85
C ILE A 497 20.86 -8.77 -31.32
N ILE A 498 19.83 -8.02 -31.72
CA ILE A 498 18.45 -8.34 -31.34
C ILE A 498 17.94 -9.54 -32.16
N ASP A 499 18.19 -9.59 -33.43
CA ASP A 499 17.79 -10.69 -34.32
C ASP A 499 18.52 -12.00 -33.97
N GLU A 500 19.81 -11.96 -33.60
CA GLU A 500 20.59 -13.14 -33.19
C GLU A 500 20.15 -13.73 -31.84
N THR A 501 19.50 -12.94 -30.96
CA THR A 501 18.96 -13.43 -29.68
C THR A 501 17.53 -13.97 -29.79
N GLU A 502 16.80 -13.67 -30.88
CA GLU A 502 15.45 -14.22 -31.12
C GLU A 502 15.46 -15.58 -31.86
N ASP A 503 16.57 -15.91 -32.58
CA ASP A 503 16.70 -17.15 -33.37
C ASP A 503 17.27 -18.36 -32.57
N ASP A 504 17.60 -18.23 -31.28
CA ASP A 504 18.07 -19.37 -30.49
C ASP A 504 17.09 -19.74 -29.36
N PRO A 505 16.08 -20.58 -29.66
CA PRO A 505 15.11 -21.03 -28.66
C PRO A 505 15.69 -22.07 -27.67
N GLU A 506 16.90 -22.57 -27.83
CA GLU A 506 17.49 -23.61 -26.97
C GLU A 506 18.29 -23.07 -25.77
N ALA A 507 18.52 -21.75 -25.67
CA ALA A 507 19.23 -21.15 -24.55
C ALA A 507 18.35 -20.86 -23.32
N ALA A 508 17.05 -21.08 -23.39
CA ALA A 508 16.09 -20.81 -22.33
C ALA A 508 15.77 -22.00 -21.42
N GLU A 509 16.40 -23.18 -21.62
CA GLU A 509 16.16 -24.40 -20.82
C GLU A 509 17.43 -24.94 -20.13
N LYS A 510 18.40 -24.13 -19.85
CA LYS A 510 19.53 -24.58 -18.98
C LYS A 510 19.69 -23.70 -17.75
#